data_bb69b8c5a6a28604324a134876a473f0
#
_entry.id   bb69b8c5a6a28604324a134876a473f0
#
_cell.length_a   1.000
_cell.length_b   1.000
_cell.length_c   1.000
_cell.angle_alpha   90.00
_cell.angle_beta   90.00
_cell.angle_gamma   90.00
#
_symmetry.space_group_name_H-M   'P 1'
#
loop_
_entity.id
_entity.type
_entity.pdbx_description
1 polymer ?
#
loop_
_entity_poly.entity_id
_entity_poly.type
_entity_poly.pdbx_seq_one_letter_code
_entity_poly.pdbx_strand_id
1 'polypeptide(L)'
;MDAELERYLDGLWASGREHDAELPDRTQRLRNVEPETARMLAVLVRAMGARRVLELGTSNGYSTLWLADATAGRVLTVELDAGRARQARETFATGGLADAIELVEADGGEVLANSADGAFDFVFLDAERPLYPRWWPDLLRTLASPGLLVVDNVISHAGEVEAFRALVDAEPSVTSALVPIGAGTLLVTPAT
;
A
#
# COMPACT_ATOMS: atom_id res chain seq x y z
N MET A 1 0.67 -5.48 -17.73
CA MET A 1 2.12 -5.24 -17.53
C MET A 1 2.87 -5.73 -18.74
N ASP A 2 3.69 -4.91 -19.33
CA ASP A 2 4.60 -5.34 -20.40
C ASP A 2 5.92 -5.92 -19.84
N ALA A 3 6.69 -6.58 -20.71
CA ALA A 3 7.91 -7.28 -20.30
C ALA A 3 9.07 -6.32 -19.91
N GLU A 4 9.01 -5.04 -20.27
CA GLU A 4 10.02 -4.04 -19.90
C GLU A 4 9.79 -3.60 -18.46
N LEU A 5 8.56 -3.25 -18.11
CA LEU A 5 8.17 -2.90 -16.75
C LEU A 5 8.38 -4.08 -15.79
N GLU A 6 8.06 -5.32 -16.19
CA GLU A 6 8.28 -6.50 -15.35
C GLU A 6 9.77 -6.66 -15.00
N ARG A 7 10.67 -6.57 -15.99
CA ARG A 7 12.12 -6.63 -15.75
C ARG A 7 12.62 -5.48 -14.87
N TYR A 8 12.07 -4.29 -15.05
CA TYR A 8 12.42 -3.14 -14.21
C TYR A 8 12.02 -3.37 -12.76
N LEU A 9 10.81 -3.88 -12.52
CA LEU A 9 10.31 -4.19 -11.18
C LEU A 9 11.13 -5.30 -10.50
N ASP A 10 11.51 -6.35 -11.23
CA ASP A 10 12.38 -7.40 -10.70
C ASP A 10 13.74 -6.83 -10.26
N GLY A 11 14.34 -5.95 -11.08
CA GLY A 11 15.59 -5.25 -10.75
C GLY A 11 15.44 -4.31 -9.55
N LEU A 12 14.34 -3.57 -9.47
CA LEU A 12 14.06 -2.63 -8.38
C LEU A 12 13.88 -3.37 -7.05
N TRP A 13 13.20 -4.51 -7.06
CA TRP A 13 13.06 -5.35 -5.88
C TRP A 13 14.39 -5.95 -5.42
N ALA A 14 15.18 -6.49 -6.36
CA ALA A 14 16.50 -7.07 -6.05
C ALA A 14 17.45 -6.03 -5.44
N SER A 15 17.55 -4.85 -6.07
CA SER A 15 18.38 -3.75 -5.56
C SER A 15 17.91 -3.22 -4.20
N GLY A 16 16.60 -3.18 -3.97
CA GLY A 16 16.03 -2.81 -2.67
C GLY A 16 16.42 -3.80 -1.56
N ARG A 17 16.41 -5.10 -1.85
CA ARG A 17 16.86 -6.13 -0.90
C ARG A 17 18.36 -6.04 -0.60
N GLU A 18 19.18 -5.79 -1.59
CA GLU A 18 20.63 -5.59 -1.40
C GLU A 18 20.88 -4.36 -0.52
N HIS A 19 20.23 -3.24 -0.83
CA HIS A 19 20.28 -2.02 -0.02
C HIS A 19 19.89 -2.28 1.44
N ASP A 20 18.78 -2.96 1.67
CA ASP A 20 18.26 -3.24 3.01
C ASP A 20 19.15 -4.18 3.82
N ALA A 21 19.87 -5.11 3.15
CA ALA A 21 20.78 -6.03 3.79
C ALA A 21 22.05 -5.35 4.35
N GLU A 22 22.45 -4.23 3.77
CA GLU A 22 23.62 -3.44 4.21
C GLU A 22 23.30 -2.49 5.37
N LEU A 23 22.01 -2.23 5.65
CA LEU A 23 21.57 -1.24 6.65
C LEU A 23 21.11 -1.90 7.94
N PRO A 24 21.79 -1.67 9.08
CA PRO A 24 21.34 -2.14 10.38
C PRO A 24 20.08 -1.38 10.85
N ASP A 25 19.96 -0.10 10.51
CA ASP A 25 18.84 0.76 10.91
C ASP A 25 17.63 0.53 9.99
N ARG A 26 16.57 -0.02 10.55
CA ARG A 26 15.31 -0.30 9.84
C ARG A 26 14.64 0.95 9.25
N THR A 27 14.87 2.13 9.84
CA THR A 27 14.25 3.38 9.37
C THR A 27 14.83 3.85 8.03
N GLN A 28 16.05 3.39 7.72
CA GLN A 28 16.73 3.71 6.46
C GLN A 28 16.43 2.69 5.33
N ARG A 29 15.82 1.55 5.67
CA ARG A 29 15.48 0.49 4.72
C ARG A 29 14.30 0.85 3.84
N LEU A 30 14.31 0.37 2.61
CA LEU A 30 13.22 0.54 1.64
C LEU A 30 12.03 -0.36 1.96
N ARG A 31 12.27 -1.56 2.45
CA ARG A 31 11.25 -2.52 2.88
C ARG A 31 10.21 -2.82 1.80
N ASN A 32 10.66 -3.03 0.56
CA ASN A 32 9.76 -3.41 -0.52
C ASN A 32 8.94 -4.65 -0.14
N VAL A 33 7.66 -4.65 -0.48
CA VAL A 33 6.81 -5.83 -0.32
C VAL A 33 7.37 -7.02 -1.12
N GLU A 34 7.07 -8.25 -0.70
CA GLU A 34 7.50 -9.43 -1.45
C GLU A 34 6.80 -9.49 -2.83
N PRO A 35 7.45 -10.02 -3.87
CA PRO A 35 6.90 -10.07 -5.22
C PRO A 35 5.53 -10.75 -5.30
N GLU A 36 5.28 -11.75 -4.46
CA GLU A 36 3.98 -12.43 -4.38
C GLU A 36 2.89 -11.50 -3.85
N THR A 37 3.20 -10.68 -2.85
CA THR A 37 2.29 -9.66 -2.32
C THR A 37 2.00 -8.62 -3.40
N ALA A 38 3.01 -8.11 -4.10
CA ALA A 38 2.84 -7.14 -5.17
C ALA A 38 1.96 -7.68 -6.32
N ARG A 39 2.16 -8.94 -6.73
CA ARG A 39 1.31 -9.62 -7.73
C ARG A 39 -0.12 -9.78 -7.23
N MET A 40 -0.32 -10.14 -5.96
CA MET A 40 -1.66 -10.23 -5.37
C MET A 40 -2.37 -8.88 -5.39
N LEU A 41 -1.69 -7.79 -5.01
CA LEU A 41 -2.26 -6.42 -5.10
C LEU A 41 -2.75 -6.11 -6.51
N ALA A 42 -1.92 -6.37 -7.53
CA ALA A 42 -2.29 -6.15 -8.93
C ALA A 42 -3.50 -6.99 -9.37
N VAL A 43 -3.57 -8.26 -8.94
CA VAL A 43 -4.72 -9.14 -9.22
C VAL A 43 -5.99 -8.59 -8.58
N LEU A 44 -5.94 -8.17 -7.32
CA LEU A 44 -7.08 -7.63 -6.60
C LEU A 44 -7.59 -6.33 -7.22
N VAL A 45 -6.69 -5.38 -7.53
CA VAL A 45 -7.04 -4.11 -8.19
C VAL A 45 -7.73 -4.35 -9.52
N ARG A 46 -7.18 -5.27 -10.36
CA ARG A 46 -7.80 -5.63 -11.66
C ARG A 46 -9.14 -6.33 -11.51
N ALA A 47 -9.23 -7.32 -10.61
CA ALA A 47 -10.44 -8.09 -10.40
C ALA A 47 -11.62 -7.23 -9.91
N MET A 48 -11.32 -6.22 -9.09
CA MET A 48 -12.31 -5.26 -8.60
C MET A 48 -12.63 -4.16 -9.61
N GLY A 49 -11.78 -3.94 -10.61
CA GLY A 49 -11.86 -2.79 -11.50
C GLY A 49 -11.65 -1.47 -10.73
N ALA A 50 -10.85 -1.49 -9.66
CA ALA A 50 -10.59 -0.33 -8.82
C ALA A 50 -9.95 0.81 -9.63
N ARG A 51 -10.45 2.03 -9.45
CA ARG A 51 -10.00 3.22 -10.18
C ARG A 51 -9.45 4.32 -9.30
N ARG A 52 -9.80 4.33 -8.01
CA ARG A 52 -9.37 5.30 -7.00
C ARG A 52 -8.58 4.53 -5.94
N VAL A 53 -7.29 4.39 -6.21
CA VAL A 53 -6.37 3.61 -5.36
C VAL A 53 -5.62 4.56 -4.44
N LEU A 54 -5.62 4.27 -3.14
CA LEU A 54 -4.78 4.92 -2.14
C LEU A 54 -3.69 3.96 -1.68
N GLU A 55 -2.47 4.43 -1.59
CA GLU A 55 -1.36 3.76 -0.92
C GLU A 55 -0.81 4.65 0.20
N LEU A 56 -0.68 4.08 1.40
CA LEU A 56 -0.06 4.73 2.55
C LEU A 56 1.28 4.04 2.83
N GLY A 57 2.37 4.74 2.52
CA GLY A 57 3.74 4.23 2.52
C GLY A 57 4.24 3.91 1.10
N THR A 58 4.83 4.91 0.44
CA THR A 58 5.35 4.81 -0.93
C THR A 58 6.73 4.16 -0.99
N SER A 59 7.59 4.49 -0.02
CA SER A 59 9.02 4.14 -0.05
C SER A 59 9.69 4.52 -1.38
N ASN A 60 10.34 3.58 -2.07
CA ASN A 60 10.95 3.80 -3.40
C ASN A 60 9.97 3.65 -4.57
N GLY A 61 8.68 3.40 -4.32
CA GLY A 61 7.64 3.30 -5.35
C GLY A 61 7.45 1.93 -5.99
N TYR A 62 8.02 0.86 -5.42
CA TYR A 62 7.91 -0.49 -5.99
C TYR A 62 6.45 -0.99 -6.04
N SER A 63 5.74 -1.00 -4.93
CA SER A 63 4.33 -1.39 -4.85
C SER A 63 3.43 -0.44 -5.63
N THR A 64 3.76 0.86 -5.61
CA THR A 64 3.03 1.90 -6.36
C THR A 64 2.97 1.61 -7.85
N LEU A 65 4.07 1.18 -8.47
CA LEU A 65 4.10 0.81 -9.88
C LEU A 65 3.22 -0.41 -10.20
N TRP A 66 3.17 -1.42 -9.31
CA TRP A 66 2.27 -2.55 -9.44
C TRP A 66 0.80 -2.14 -9.40
N LEU A 67 0.46 -1.23 -8.48
CA LEU A 67 -0.88 -0.68 -8.35
C LEU A 67 -1.26 0.16 -9.57
N ALA A 68 -0.33 1.00 -10.06
CA ALA A 68 -0.56 1.89 -11.19
C ALA A 68 -0.72 1.12 -12.53
N ASP A 69 0.07 0.05 -12.75
CA ASP A 69 -0.13 -0.83 -13.92
C ASP A 69 -1.45 -1.60 -13.87
N ALA A 70 -1.94 -1.87 -12.66
CA ALA A 70 -3.13 -2.67 -12.47
C ALA A 70 -4.43 -1.87 -12.60
N THR A 71 -4.43 -0.58 -12.27
CA THR A 71 -5.63 0.26 -12.32
C THR A 71 -5.83 0.94 -13.69
N ALA A 72 -7.09 1.08 -14.12
CA ALA A 72 -7.46 1.98 -15.22
C ALA A 72 -7.80 3.41 -14.72
N GLY A 73 -7.52 3.70 -13.47
CA GLY A 73 -7.76 4.98 -12.80
C GLY A 73 -6.45 5.68 -12.41
N ARG A 74 -6.37 6.09 -11.14
CA ARG A 74 -5.20 6.76 -10.57
C ARG A 74 -4.82 6.15 -9.22
N VAL A 75 -3.53 6.20 -8.90
CA VAL A 75 -2.99 5.91 -7.58
C VAL A 75 -2.61 7.22 -6.91
N LEU A 76 -3.21 7.49 -5.75
CA LEU A 76 -2.71 8.46 -4.78
C LEU A 76 -1.80 7.71 -3.83
N THR A 77 -0.52 8.09 -3.75
CA THR A 77 0.44 7.49 -2.82
C THR A 77 1.01 8.53 -1.89
N VAL A 78 1.20 8.17 -0.63
CA VAL A 78 1.60 9.10 0.44
C VAL A 78 2.90 8.64 1.07
N GLU A 79 3.87 9.55 1.11
CA GLU A 79 5.18 9.33 1.73
C GLU A 79 5.55 10.53 2.63
N LEU A 80 6.00 10.24 3.83
CA LEU A 80 6.39 11.27 4.78
C LEU A 80 7.84 11.75 4.56
N ASP A 81 8.72 10.86 4.11
CA ASP A 81 10.12 11.16 3.88
C ASP A 81 10.35 11.77 2.49
N ALA A 82 10.80 13.02 2.44
CA ALA A 82 11.05 13.74 1.18
C ALA A 82 12.15 13.09 0.32
N GLY A 83 13.10 12.37 0.91
CA GLY A 83 14.15 11.65 0.18
C GLY A 83 13.58 10.45 -0.56
N ARG A 84 12.75 9.64 0.12
CA ARG A 84 12.02 8.52 -0.49
C ARG A 84 11.02 9.00 -1.53
N ALA A 85 10.27 10.05 -1.25
CA ALA A 85 9.34 10.65 -2.20
C ALA A 85 10.04 11.09 -3.50
N ARG A 86 11.22 11.67 -3.41
CA ARG A 86 12.04 12.01 -4.59
C ARG A 86 12.46 10.77 -5.36
N GLN A 87 12.99 9.74 -4.68
CA GLN A 87 13.37 8.47 -5.28
C GLN A 87 12.18 7.80 -5.96
N ALA A 88 11.01 7.80 -5.33
CA ALA A 88 9.79 7.24 -5.90
C ALA A 88 9.38 7.95 -7.20
N ARG A 89 9.49 9.29 -7.28
CA ARG A 89 9.21 10.02 -8.54
C ARG A 89 10.14 9.60 -9.68
N GLU A 90 11.42 9.37 -9.40
CA GLU A 90 12.37 8.85 -10.39
C GLU A 90 11.99 7.43 -10.83
N THR A 91 11.58 6.59 -9.88
CA THR A 91 11.06 5.24 -10.13
C THR A 91 9.82 5.26 -11.03
N PHE A 92 8.87 6.15 -10.77
CA PHE A 92 7.63 6.29 -11.58
C PHE A 92 7.94 6.75 -13.01
N ALA A 93 8.87 7.70 -13.15
CA ALA A 93 9.30 8.18 -14.48
C ALA A 93 9.99 7.08 -15.28
N THR A 94 10.89 6.31 -14.64
CA THR A 94 11.59 5.19 -15.29
C THR A 94 10.63 4.05 -15.65
N GLY A 95 9.65 3.76 -14.79
CA GLY A 95 8.60 2.76 -15.05
C GLY A 95 7.54 3.21 -16.07
N GLY A 96 7.58 4.46 -16.53
CA GLY A 96 6.65 4.99 -17.54
C GLY A 96 5.21 5.19 -17.06
N LEU A 97 4.98 5.23 -15.73
CA LEU A 97 3.64 5.31 -15.12
C LEU A 97 3.39 6.60 -14.32
N ALA A 98 4.29 7.59 -14.43
CA ALA A 98 4.19 8.83 -13.66
C ALA A 98 2.85 9.58 -13.84
N ASP A 99 2.24 9.55 -15.03
CA ASP A 99 0.96 10.21 -15.30
C ASP A 99 -0.25 9.56 -14.59
N ALA A 100 -0.12 8.29 -14.18
CA ALA A 100 -1.15 7.56 -13.46
C ALA A 100 -1.02 7.67 -11.93
N ILE A 101 0.06 8.31 -11.44
CA ILE A 101 0.42 8.35 -10.01
C ILE A 101 0.47 9.81 -9.53
N GLU A 102 -0.20 10.06 -8.42
CA GLU A 102 -0.08 11.29 -7.66
C GLU A 102 0.62 10.98 -6.33
N LEU A 103 1.82 11.53 -6.12
CA LEU A 103 2.56 11.38 -4.88
C LEU A 103 2.47 12.64 -4.03
N VAL A 104 1.99 12.48 -2.82
CA VAL A 104 1.88 13.54 -1.80
C VAL A 104 2.89 13.30 -0.68
N GLU A 105 3.72 14.31 -0.42
CA GLU A 105 4.62 14.33 0.74
C GLU A 105 3.87 14.86 1.96
N ALA A 106 3.30 13.94 2.77
CA ALA A 106 2.47 14.27 3.91
C ALA A 106 2.39 13.14 4.94
N ASP A 107 1.81 13.42 6.11
CA ASP A 107 1.36 12.40 7.04
C ASP A 107 0.12 11.67 6.48
N GLY A 108 0.15 10.33 6.52
CA GLY A 108 -0.96 9.51 6.00
C GLY A 108 -2.28 9.76 6.73
N GLY A 109 -2.25 10.02 8.02
CA GLY A 109 -3.43 10.35 8.80
C GLY A 109 -4.04 11.70 8.42
N GLU A 110 -3.22 12.69 8.07
CA GLU A 110 -3.71 13.99 7.57
C GLU A 110 -4.40 13.82 6.21
N VAL A 111 -3.84 13.01 5.32
CA VAL A 111 -4.45 12.72 4.02
C VAL A 111 -5.78 12.01 4.19
N LEU A 112 -5.84 10.98 5.05
CA LEU A 112 -7.10 10.28 5.36
C LEU A 112 -8.15 11.24 5.93
N ALA A 113 -7.79 12.04 6.94
CA ALA A 113 -8.72 12.98 7.59
C ALA A 113 -9.32 14.02 6.64
N ASN A 114 -8.55 14.44 5.62
CA ASN A 114 -8.99 15.41 4.61
C ASN A 114 -9.65 14.76 3.37
N SER A 115 -9.66 13.43 3.27
CA SER A 115 -10.33 12.71 2.18
C SER A 115 -11.84 12.62 2.42
N ALA A 116 -12.62 12.63 1.33
CA ALA A 116 -14.08 12.46 1.40
C ALA A 116 -14.46 11.02 1.79
N ASP A 117 -15.69 10.85 2.28
CA ASP A 117 -16.27 9.54 2.54
C ASP A 117 -16.34 8.73 1.24
N GLY A 118 -15.94 7.45 1.29
CA GLY A 118 -15.94 6.57 0.13
C GLY A 118 -15.01 7.04 -1.01
N ALA A 119 -13.96 7.79 -0.70
CA ALA A 119 -13.04 8.34 -1.70
C ALA A 119 -12.30 7.27 -2.49
N PHE A 120 -12.03 6.10 -1.89
CA PHE A 120 -11.14 5.09 -2.46
C PHE A 120 -11.83 3.74 -2.63
N ASP A 121 -11.64 3.13 -3.81
CA ASP A 121 -12.11 1.77 -4.09
C ASP A 121 -11.16 0.73 -3.52
N PHE A 122 -9.87 1.07 -3.45
CA PHE A 122 -8.80 0.21 -2.97
C PHE A 122 -7.83 1.02 -2.11
N VAL A 123 -7.51 0.53 -0.93
CA VAL A 123 -6.52 1.13 -0.03
C VAL A 123 -5.46 0.09 0.28
N PHE A 124 -4.19 0.41 0.01
CA PHE A 124 -3.04 -0.37 0.44
C PHE A 124 -2.35 0.32 1.62
N LEU A 125 -2.24 -0.37 2.75
CA LEU A 125 -1.68 0.16 3.99
C LEU A 125 -0.38 -0.57 4.32
N ASP A 126 0.75 0.09 4.06
CA ASP A 126 2.11 -0.38 4.37
C ASP A 126 2.98 0.77 4.92
N ALA A 127 2.49 1.40 5.97
CA ALA A 127 3.15 2.51 6.66
C ALA A 127 3.62 2.09 8.06
N GLU A 128 3.83 3.07 8.97
CA GLU A 128 4.21 2.80 10.36
C GLU A 128 3.03 2.23 11.16
N ARG A 129 3.08 0.94 11.43
CA ARG A 129 2.01 0.12 12.04
C ARG A 129 1.45 0.63 13.38
N PRO A 130 2.24 1.24 14.30
CA PRO A 130 1.68 1.81 15.53
C PRO A 130 0.66 2.93 15.32
N LEU A 131 0.58 3.51 14.11
CA LEU A 131 -0.37 4.56 13.76
C LEU A 131 -1.72 4.01 13.29
N TYR A 132 -1.80 2.75 12.86
CA TYR A 132 -3.01 2.15 12.28
C TYR A 132 -4.25 2.21 13.18
N PRO A 133 -4.16 1.97 14.49
CA PRO A 133 -5.33 2.10 15.37
C PRO A 133 -5.93 3.50 15.38
N ARG A 134 -5.08 4.54 15.31
CA ARG A 134 -5.52 5.94 15.22
C ARG A 134 -6.17 6.26 13.87
N TRP A 135 -5.68 5.64 12.80
CA TRP A 135 -6.18 5.87 11.45
C TRP A 135 -7.44 5.05 11.11
N TRP A 136 -7.76 4.05 11.92
CA TRP A 136 -8.86 3.12 11.63
C TRP A 136 -10.21 3.78 11.32
N PRO A 137 -10.71 4.78 12.08
CA PRO A 137 -11.98 5.43 11.77
C PRO A 137 -11.99 6.10 10.38
N ASP A 138 -10.88 6.74 9.99
CA ASP A 138 -10.77 7.39 8.69
C ASP A 138 -10.49 6.39 7.55
N LEU A 139 -9.75 5.32 7.78
CA LEU A 139 -9.61 4.22 6.83
C LEU A 139 -10.97 3.62 6.48
N LEU A 140 -11.80 3.36 7.48
CA LEU A 140 -13.16 2.82 7.28
C LEU A 140 -14.07 3.82 6.56
N ARG A 141 -14.04 5.08 6.95
CA ARG A 141 -14.86 6.16 6.37
C ARG A 141 -14.51 6.42 4.90
N THR A 142 -13.22 6.45 4.58
CA THR A 142 -12.73 6.78 3.22
C THR A 142 -12.79 5.61 2.25
N LEU A 143 -12.94 4.38 2.75
CA LEU A 143 -13.14 3.21 1.91
C LEU A 143 -14.54 3.19 1.32
N ALA A 144 -14.64 3.03 0.00
CA ALA A 144 -15.91 2.92 -0.71
C ALA A 144 -16.63 1.61 -0.37
N SER A 145 -17.92 1.55 -0.65
CA SER A 145 -18.68 0.29 -0.67
C SER A 145 -19.30 0.10 -2.07
N PRO A 146 -18.85 -0.89 -2.86
CA PRO A 146 -17.79 -1.87 -2.53
C PRO A 146 -16.38 -1.28 -2.53
N GLY A 147 -15.50 -1.79 -1.66
CA GLY A 147 -14.10 -1.39 -1.57
C GLY A 147 -13.27 -2.42 -0.83
N LEU A 148 -11.94 -2.33 -0.92
CA LEU A 148 -11.00 -3.25 -0.27
C LEU A 148 -9.85 -2.48 0.37
N LEU A 149 -9.64 -2.69 1.66
CA LEU A 149 -8.41 -2.33 2.38
C LEU A 149 -7.53 -3.57 2.47
N VAL A 150 -6.26 -3.41 2.08
CA VAL A 150 -5.22 -4.44 2.14
C VAL A 150 -4.12 -3.93 3.06
N VAL A 151 -3.81 -4.70 4.10
CA VAL A 151 -2.79 -4.33 5.11
C VAL A 151 -1.66 -5.33 5.07
N ASP A 152 -0.43 -4.88 4.86
CA ASP A 152 0.72 -5.77 4.82
C ASP A 152 1.37 -5.98 6.20
N ASN A 153 2.27 -6.97 6.27
CA ASN A 153 3.10 -7.29 7.44
C ASN A 153 2.35 -7.78 8.69
N VAL A 154 1.12 -8.25 8.57
CA VAL A 154 0.28 -8.60 9.73
C VAL A 154 0.67 -9.94 10.40
N ILE A 155 1.47 -10.78 9.75
CA ILE A 155 2.03 -11.99 10.37
C ILE A 155 3.44 -11.71 10.87
N SER A 156 4.32 -11.16 10.04
CA SER A 156 5.72 -10.90 10.39
C SER A 156 5.87 -9.91 11.56
N HIS A 157 4.92 -8.99 11.72
CA HIS A 157 4.90 -7.96 12.76
C HIS A 157 3.60 -8.02 13.60
N ALA A 158 3.15 -9.23 13.92
CA ALA A 158 1.87 -9.47 14.59
C ALA A 158 1.68 -8.63 15.87
N GLY A 159 2.73 -8.46 16.67
CA GLY A 159 2.66 -7.65 17.90
C GLY A 159 2.47 -6.15 17.66
N GLU A 160 2.98 -5.62 16.53
CA GLU A 160 2.83 -4.19 16.21
C GLU A 160 1.42 -3.87 15.67
N VAL A 161 0.73 -4.86 15.09
CA VAL A 161 -0.62 -4.71 14.52
C VAL A 161 -1.74 -5.28 15.38
N GLU A 162 -1.44 -5.84 16.55
CA GLU A 162 -2.42 -6.50 17.42
C GLU A 162 -3.60 -5.57 17.78
N ALA A 163 -3.29 -4.35 18.21
CA ALA A 163 -4.31 -3.37 18.56
C ALA A 163 -5.20 -2.99 17.38
N PHE A 164 -4.61 -2.84 16.19
CA PHE A 164 -5.35 -2.56 14.96
C PHE A 164 -6.25 -3.74 14.57
N ARG A 165 -5.73 -4.96 14.61
CA ARG A 165 -6.51 -6.17 14.32
C ARG A 165 -7.70 -6.33 15.27
N ALA A 166 -7.51 -6.05 16.56
CA ALA A 166 -8.61 -6.09 17.54
C ALA A 166 -9.73 -5.10 17.18
N LEU A 167 -9.40 -3.93 16.64
CA LEU A 167 -10.41 -2.97 16.15
C LEU A 167 -11.14 -3.49 14.91
N VAL A 168 -10.42 -4.08 13.94
CA VAL A 168 -11.03 -4.68 12.75
C VAL A 168 -11.94 -5.85 13.12
N ASP A 169 -11.49 -6.74 14.00
CA ASP A 169 -12.24 -7.92 14.44
C ASP A 169 -13.51 -7.55 15.25
N ALA A 170 -13.50 -6.39 15.93
CA ALA A 170 -14.63 -5.87 16.67
C ALA A 170 -15.63 -5.07 15.83
N GLU A 171 -15.31 -4.73 14.59
CA GLU A 171 -16.12 -3.87 13.71
C GLU A 171 -17.15 -4.70 12.93
N PRO A 172 -18.45 -4.62 13.28
CA PRO A 172 -19.47 -5.45 12.63
C PRO A 172 -19.80 -5.04 11.20
N SER A 173 -19.38 -3.84 10.78
CA SER A 173 -19.64 -3.33 9.43
C SER A 173 -18.61 -3.78 8.39
N VAL A 174 -17.67 -4.65 8.77
CA VAL A 174 -16.65 -5.18 7.84
C VAL A 174 -16.59 -6.71 7.88
N THR A 175 -16.06 -7.28 6.80
CA THR A 175 -15.59 -8.66 6.73
C THR A 175 -14.09 -8.65 6.51
N SER A 176 -13.34 -9.43 7.27
CA SER A 176 -11.88 -9.53 7.14
C SER A 176 -11.40 -10.94 6.89
N ALA A 177 -10.26 -11.08 6.22
CA ALA A 177 -9.59 -12.36 5.99
C ALA A 177 -8.07 -12.19 6.03
N LEU A 178 -7.39 -13.08 6.76
CA LEU A 178 -5.93 -13.15 6.80
C LEU A 178 -5.44 -14.08 5.68
N VAL A 179 -4.58 -13.56 4.80
CA VAL A 179 -3.94 -14.31 3.71
C VAL A 179 -2.47 -14.46 4.04
N PRO A 180 -1.94 -15.70 4.18
CA PRO A 180 -0.53 -15.94 4.51
C PRO A 180 0.35 -15.87 3.26
N ILE A 181 0.37 -14.71 2.59
CA ILE A 181 1.23 -14.41 1.44
C ILE A 181 2.27 -13.37 1.86
N GLY A 182 3.50 -13.51 1.40
CA GLY A 182 4.60 -12.63 1.80
C GLY A 182 4.77 -12.57 3.32
N ALA A 183 4.74 -11.36 3.87
CA ALA A 183 4.83 -11.08 5.30
C ALA A 183 3.49 -11.25 6.06
N GLY A 184 2.46 -11.74 5.37
CA GLY A 184 1.09 -11.87 5.85
C GLY A 184 0.25 -10.63 5.56
N THR A 185 -0.86 -10.81 4.86
CA THR A 185 -1.72 -9.72 4.39
C THR A 185 -3.13 -9.86 4.96
N LEU A 186 -3.67 -8.78 5.56
CA LEU A 186 -5.06 -8.72 6.00
C LEU A 186 -5.90 -8.01 4.94
N LEU A 187 -6.95 -8.66 4.50
CA LEU A 187 -7.96 -8.10 3.60
C LEU A 187 -9.18 -7.68 4.42
N VAL A 188 -9.69 -6.47 4.19
CA VAL A 188 -10.89 -5.93 4.88
C VAL A 188 -11.80 -5.28 3.87
N THR A 189 -13.09 -5.63 3.88
CA THR A 189 -14.10 -5.05 2.99
C THR A 189 -15.34 -4.67 3.79
N PRO A 190 -16.04 -3.57 3.46
CA PRO A 190 -17.33 -3.26 4.06
C PRO A 190 -18.30 -4.42 3.88
N ALA A 191 -19.04 -4.76 4.97
CA ALA A 191 -20.15 -5.68 4.87
C ALA A 191 -21.30 -5.02 4.10
N THR A 192 -21.89 -5.73 3.14
CA THR A 192 -23.03 -5.27 2.34
C THR A 192 -24.32 -5.24 3.16
#